data_202b254fa9460a9337417360fc849b55
#
_entry.id   202b254fa9460a9337417360fc849b55
#
_cell.length_a   1.000
_cell.length_b   1.000
_cell.length_c   1.000
_cell.angle_alpha   90.00
_cell.angle_beta   90.00
_cell.angle_gamma   90.00
#
_symmetry.space_group_name_H-M   'P 1'
#
loop_
_entity.id
_entity.type
_entity.pdbx_description
1 polymer ?
#
loop_
_entity_poly.entity_id
_entity_poly.type
_entity_poly.pdbx_seq_one_letter_code
_entity_poly.pdbx_strand_id
1 'polypeptide(L)'
;TGERTLYVRITKPDNDVLSKNASNTFPYENRELAYSIKKYIEYNGEEQSVTVYWDVEEFLYAGSYRVDIFSDETLIGSQSFNLD
;
A
#
# COMPACT_ATOMS: atom_id res chain seq x y z
N THR A 1 -19.68 -8.71 -5.29
CA THR A 1 -18.96 -8.40 -6.53
C THR A 1 -18.95 -6.90 -6.77
N GLY A 2 -18.02 -6.45 -7.59
CA GLY A 2 -17.90 -5.05 -7.96
C GLY A 2 -16.48 -4.56 -7.87
N GLU A 3 -16.30 -3.28 -8.18
CA GLU A 3 -14.99 -2.69 -8.14
C GLU A 3 -14.55 -2.38 -6.73
N ARG A 4 -13.27 -2.57 -6.48
CA ARG A 4 -12.62 -2.18 -5.23
C ARG A 4 -11.37 -1.39 -5.55
N THR A 5 -11.09 -0.40 -4.75
CA THR A 5 -9.85 0.35 -4.84
C THR A 5 -8.92 -0.13 -3.74
N LEU A 6 -7.75 -0.59 -4.13
CA LEU A 6 -6.74 -1.02 -3.18
C LEU A 6 -5.69 0.07 -3.02
N TYR A 7 -5.37 0.37 -1.78
CA TYR A 7 -4.27 1.28 -1.44
C TYR A 7 -3.20 0.48 -0.73
N VAL A 8 -1.99 0.53 -1.26
CA VAL A 8 -0.85 -0.17 -0.67
C VAL A 8 0.09 0.86 -0.07
N ARG A 9 0.38 0.71 1.21
CA ARG A 9 1.36 1.56 1.90
C ARG A 9 2.61 0.74 2.17
N ILE A 10 3.73 1.21 1.67
CA ILE A 10 5.03 0.61 1.94
C ILE A 10 5.76 1.53 2.90
N THR A 11 5.92 1.09 4.13
CA THR A 11 6.54 1.88 5.18
C THR A 11 8.00 1.46 5.34
N LYS A 12 8.88 2.43 5.25
CA LYS A 12 10.33 2.22 5.38
C LYS A 12 10.74 2.03 6.84
N PRO A 13 11.96 1.55 7.10
CA PRO A 13 12.42 1.38 8.47
C PRO A 13 12.40 2.65 9.33
N ASP A 14 12.46 3.83 8.70
CA ASP A 14 12.38 5.11 9.40
C ASP A 14 10.94 5.60 9.63
N ASN A 15 9.96 4.77 9.29
CA ASN A 15 8.52 5.05 9.41
C ASN A 15 7.95 5.99 8.35
N ASP A 16 8.75 6.41 7.38
CA ASP A 16 8.23 7.15 6.23
C ASP A 16 7.59 6.19 5.23
N VAL A 17 6.54 6.66 4.58
CA VAL A 17 5.86 5.89 3.55
C VAL A 17 6.44 6.25 2.19
N LEU A 18 6.74 5.23 1.39
CA LEU A 18 7.15 5.45 0.00
C LEU A 18 5.98 6.06 -0.76
N SER A 19 6.20 7.23 -1.35
CA SER A 19 5.14 7.90 -2.09
C SER A 19 5.76 8.74 -3.21
N LYS A 20 5.12 8.71 -4.37
CA LYS A 20 5.60 9.45 -5.53
C LYS A 20 5.12 10.89 -5.56
N ASN A 21 4.10 11.20 -4.78
CA ASN A 21 3.52 12.54 -4.76
C ASN A 21 2.83 12.77 -3.41
N ALA A 22 3.08 13.91 -2.80
CA ALA A 22 2.50 14.23 -1.50
C ALA A 22 0.97 14.27 -1.51
N SER A 23 0.36 14.45 -2.68
CA SER A 23 -1.11 14.45 -2.79
C SER A 23 -1.70 13.05 -2.91
N ASN A 24 -0.85 12.01 -2.97
CA ASN A 24 -1.32 10.63 -3.05
C ASN A 24 -1.74 10.16 -1.65
N THR A 25 -2.98 10.44 -1.30
CA THR A 25 -3.54 10.10 0.00
C THR A 25 -4.92 9.49 -0.15
N PHE A 26 -5.37 8.81 0.90
CA PHE A 26 -6.71 8.27 0.96
C PHE A 26 -7.26 8.44 2.38
N PRO A 27 -8.58 8.53 2.54
CA PRO A 27 -9.15 8.71 3.86
C PRO A 27 -9.14 7.40 4.66
N TYR A 28 -8.76 7.50 5.93
CA TYR A 28 -8.79 6.39 6.85
C TYR A 28 -8.93 6.91 8.27
N GLU A 29 -9.99 6.50 8.98
CA GLU A 29 -10.26 6.88 10.35
C GLU A 29 -10.14 8.39 10.59
N ASN A 30 -10.84 9.17 9.79
CA ASN A 30 -10.87 10.63 9.88
C ASN A 30 -9.53 11.31 9.61
N ARG A 31 -8.63 10.62 8.91
CA ARG A 31 -7.33 11.17 8.50
C ARG A 31 -7.09 10.89 7.04
N GLU A 32 -6.10 11.57 6.49
CA GLU A 32 -5.58 11.27 5.17
C GLU A 32 -4.26 10.56 5.32
N LEU A 33 -4.17 9.35 4.80
CA LEU A 33 -2.94 8.55 4.83
C LEU A 33 -2.28 8.53 3.45
N ALA A 34 -0.96 8.64 3.43
CA ALA A 34 -0.21 8.49 2.19
C ALA A 34 -0.28 7.06 1.69
N TYR A 35 -0.33 6.88 0.37
CA TYR A 35 -0.23 5.55 -0.21
C TYR A 35 0.94 5.49 -1.19
N SER A 36 1.49 4.29 -1.33
CA SER A 36 2.56 4.02 -2.29
C SER A 36 1.98 3.67 -3.66
N ILE A 37 0.97 2.81 -3.67
CA ILE A 37 0.36 2.29 -4.89
C ILE A 37 -1.14 2.31 -4.74
N LYS A 38 -1.84 2.72 -5.80
CA LYS A 38 -3.29 2.64 -5.88
C LYS A 38 -3.64 1.71 -7.03
N LYS A 39 -4.49 0.74 -6.79
CA LYS A 39 -4.88 -0.22 -7.81
C LYS A 39 -6.37 -0.46 -7.78
N TYR A 40 -6.98 -0.48 -8.96
CA TYR A 40 -8.39 -0.83 -9.10
C TYR A 40 -8.48 -2.30 -9.44
N ILE A 41 -9.34 -3.01 -8.73
CA ILE A 41 -9.58 -4.42 -9.01
C ILE A 41 -11.08 -4.67 -9.11
N GLU A 42 -11.44 -5.75 -9.79
CA GLU A 42 -12.80 -6.21 -9.82
C GLU A 42 -12.89 -7.41 -8.88
N TYR A 43 -13.70 -7.28 -7.84
CA TYR A 43 -13.81 -8.29 -6.81
C TYR A 43 -15.04 -9.16 -7.07
N ASN A 44 -14.86 -10.46 -7.14
CA ASN A 44 -15.93 -11.40 -7.43
C ASN A 44 -16.40 -12.22 -6.22
N GLY A 45 -15.95 -11.83 -5.04
CA GLY A 45 -16.34 -12.55 -3.80
C GLY A 45 -15.48 -13.75 -3.48
N GLU A 46 -14.52 -14.07 -4.33
CA GLU A 46 -13.62 -15.20 -4.12
C GLU A 46 -12.21 -14.70 -3.82
N GLU A 47 -11.41 -15.57 -3.22
CA GLU A 47 -10.01 -15.26 -2.99
C GLU A 47 -9.31 -15.05 -4.33
N GLN A 48 -8.54 -14.00 -4.42
CA GLN A 48 -7.80 -13.70 -5.65
C GLN A 48 -6.43 -13.12 -5.31
N SER A 49 -5.47 -13.37 -6.19
CA SER A 49 -4.13 -12.82 -6.06
C SER A 49 -4.06 -11.49 -6.80
N VAL A 50 -3.43 -10.52 -6.16
CA VAL A 50 -3.22 -9.21 -6.77
C VAL A 50 -1.74 -8.92 -6.76
N THR A 51 -1.20 -8.55 -7.92
CA THR A 51 0.21 -8.21 -8.06
C THR A 51 0.34 -6.71 -8.27
N VAL A 52 1.23 -6.09 -7.53
CA VAL A 52 1.52 -4.66 -7.68
C VAL A 52 3.03 -4.51 -7.80
N TYR A 53 3.44 -3.40 -8.44
CA TYR A 53 4.85 -3.11 -8.66
C TYR A 53 5.17 -1.73 -8.13
N TRP A 54 6.33 -1.59 -7.53
CA TRP A 54 6.86 -0.31 -7.12
C TRP A 54 8.12 -0.01 -7.91
N ASP A 55 8.10 1.07 -8.67
CA ASP A 55 9.28 1.52 -9.40
C ASP A 55 10.18 2.27 -8.44
N VAL A 56 11.34 1.70 -8.17
CA VAL A 56 12.28 2.28 -7.21
C VAL A 56 12.92 3.53 -7.82
N GLU A 57 12.66 4.67 -7.22
CA GLU A 57 13.19 5.96 -7.65
C GLU A 57 14.13 6.57 -6.61
N GLU A 58 14.27 5.91 -5.48
CA GLU A 58 15.18 6.35 -4.42
C GLU A 58 15.93 5.15 -3.87
N PHE A 59 17.03 5.41 -3.20
CA PHE A 59 17.80 4.34 -2.56
C PHE A 59 16.99 3.74 -1.42
N LEU A 60 16.84 2.41 -1.44
CA LEU A 60 16.17 1.68 -0.37
C LEU A 60 17.24 1.01 0.47
N TYR A 61 17.46 1.52 1.67
CA TYR A 61 18.49 0.99 2.55
C TYR A 61 18.01 -0.26 3.28
N ALA A 62 18.96 -0.99 3.86
CA ALA A 62 18.67 -2.23 4.57
C ALA A 62 17.79 -1.98 5.79
N GLY A 63 16.94 -2.93 6.10
CA GLY A 63 16.09 -2.86 7.27
C GLY A 63 14.75 -3.50 7.06
N SER A 64 13.85 -3.30 8.01
CA SER A 64 12.53 -3.88 7.99
C SER A 64 11.52 -2.92 7.37
N TYR A 65 10.81 -3.42 6.37
CA TYR A 65 9.75 -2.69 5.65
C TYR A 65 8.42 -3.33 5.95
N ARG A 66 7.37 -2.54 5.98
CA ARG A 66 6.02 -3.05 6.19
C ARG A 66 5.14 -2.68 5.01
N VAL A 67 4.33 -3.64 4.57
CA VAL A 67 3.36 -3.43 3.51
C VAL A 67 1.97 -3.60 4.11
N ASP A 68 1.19 -2.53 4.06
CA ASP A 68 -0.19 -2.55 4.52
C ASP A 68 -1.11 -2.37 3.31
N ILE A 69 -2.17 -3.17 3.23
CA ILE A 69 -3.10 -3.13 2.12
C ILE A 69 -4.48 -2.77 2.65
N PHE A 70 -5.06 -1.75 2.05
CA PHE A 70 -6.40 -1.27 2.38
C PHE A 70 -7.32 -1.46 1.20
N SER A 71 -8.54 -1.91 1.47
CA SER A 71 -9.62 -1.92 0.49
C SER A 71 -10.55 -0.79 0.88
N ASP A 72 -10.55 0.27 0.07
CA ASP A 72 -11.22 1.51 0.42
C ASP A 72 -10.72 1.99 1.79
N GLU A 73 -11.57 2.02 2.81
CA GLU A 73 -11.19 2.51 4.13
C GLU A 73 -10.95 1.39 5.15
N THR A 74 -10.77 0.15 4.69
CA THR A 74 -10.59 -1.01 5.55
C THR A 74 -9.22 -1.64 5.36
N LEU A 75 -8.49 -1.81 6.45
CA LEU A 75 -7.22 -2.53 6.40
C LEU A 75 -7.51 -4.03 6.23
N ILE A 76 -7.01 -4.60 5.14
CA ILE A 76 -7.28 -6.01 4.82
C ILE A 76 -6.04 -6.89 4.87
N GLY A 77 -4.86 -6.33 4.98
CA GLY A 77 -3.65 -7.13 5.08
C GLY A 77 -2.46 -6.31 5.53
N SER A 78 -1.52 -6.97 6.17
CA SER A 78 -0.30 -6.34 6.64
C SER A 78 0.81 -7.41 6.66
N GLN A 79 1.96 -7.07 6.13
CA GLN A 79 3.08 -7.98 6.04
C GLN A 79 4.39 -7.22 6.11
N SER A 80 5.40 -7.82 6.71
CA SER A 80 6.73 -7.22 6.82
C SER A 80 7.73 -8.02 6.00
N PHE A 81 8.75 -7.35 5.51
CA PHE A 81 9.89 -8.01 4.87
C PHE A 81 11.16 -7.24 5.17
N ASN A 82 12.30 -7.91 5.06
CA ASN A 82 13.59 -7.31 5.31
C ASN A 82 14.38 -7.17 4.02
N LEU A 83 15.04 -6.03 3.87
CA LEU A 83 16.04 -5.83 2.83
C LEU A 83 17.42 -5.95 3.46
N ASP A 84 18.28 -6.71 2.83
CA ASP A 84 19.66 -6.93 3.28
C ASP A 84 20.64 -5.90 2.68
#